data_b0fb6f9cf2a2885e9a53758e91904d8a
#
_entry.id   b0fb6f9cf2a2885e9a53758e91904d8a
#
_cell.length_a   1.000
_cell.length_b   1.000
_cell.length_c   1.000
_cell.angle_alpha   90.00
_cell.angle_beta   90.00
_cell.angle_gamma   90.00
#
_symmetry.space_group_name_H-M   'P 1'
#
loop_
_entity.id
_entity.type
_entity.pdbx_description
1 polymer ?
#
loop_
_entity_poly.entity_id
_entity_poly.type
_entity_poly.pdbx_seq_one_letter_code
_entity_poly.pdbx_strand_id
1 'polypeptide(L)'
;ITGLVLIAILLVGFSFLSRPSKEQLEAQQRYYDSIALVQQREEALKAKADAALANEKDVETVDSTSLFFNARQGTDSLITIQNDVAELTLSTKGGSIFSAVLKEYMEQDKKTPVTLFTGNDVSMNFLFYNKKETIQTKDYYFTTVNRTDSTVTMRLSADSASYIDFKYALHPNTYLVDFSIDAKGMADKLAASNNYVDIEWAQRARQIEKGYVYENRLSELTYKMLGNGTDYLSANKDDEKEVPERLDWIAFKNQFFSSVFIADADFEKTKLVSKMEREGSGYIKDYSAEMSTSFDPTGKQPTQMFFYFGPNHYKTLTALDKGRDEKWELNRLVYLGWPLIRWVNKWFTINIFDWLSGWGLSMGIVSVSYTHLTLPTN
;
A
#
# COMPACT_ATOMS: atom_id res chain seq x y z
N ILE A 1 33.23 -37.13 25.33
CA ILE A 1 32.17 -38.10 24.93
C ILE A 1 31.05 -38.11 25.97
N THR A 2 31.34 -38.10 27.28
CA THR A 2 30.32 -38.11 28.36
C THR A 2 29.39 -36.89 28.37
N GLY A 3 29.87 -35.70 28.07
CA GLY A 3 29.03 -34.48 28.00
C GLY A 3 28.02 -34.51 26.86
N LEU A 4 28.38 -35.05 25.70
CA LEU A 4 27.47 -35.18 24.54
C LEU A 4 26.34 -36.17 24.81
N VAL A 5 26.64 -37.27 25.51
CA VAL A 5 25.63 -38.26 25.90
C VAL A 5 24.66 -37.68 26.92
N LEU A 6 25.12 -36.87 27.85
CA LEU A 6 24.28 -36.20 28.87
C LEU A 6 23.34 -35.16 28.23
N ILE A 7 23.81 -34.39 27.25
CA ILE A 7 23.00 -33.45 26.48
C ILE A 7 21.96 -34.21 25.65
N ALA A 8 22.30 -35.33 25.02
CA ALA A 8 21.35 -36.12 24.26
C ALA A 8 20.25 -36.72 25.16
N ILE A 9 20.57 -37.19 26.36
CA ILE A 9 19.60 -37.70 27.35
C ILE A 9 18.69 -36.57 27.82
N LEU A 10 19.22 -35.37 28.07
CA LEU A 10 18.42 -34.21 28.47
C LEU A 10 17.48 -33.76 27.34
N LEU A 11 17.90 -33.74 26.09
CA LEU A 11 17.06 -33.39 24.94
C LEU A 11 15.95 -34.41 24.72
N VAL A 12 16.25 -35.71 24.84
CA VAL A 12 15.23 -36.76 24.73
C VAL A 12 14.27 -36.70 25.92
N GLY A 13 14.76 -36.49 27.14
CA GLY A 13 13.89 -36.29 28.31
C GLY A 13 12.99 -35.08 28.21
N PHE A 14 13.52 -33.95 27.75
CA PHE A 14 12.73 -32.73 27.49
C PHE A 14 11.69 -32.93 26.38
N SER A 15 12.03 -33.65 25.29
CA SER A 15 11.11 -33.98 24.22
C SER A 15 9.94 -34.86 24.68
N PHE A 16 10.18 -35.74 25.68
CA PHE A 16 9.11 -36.55 26.26
C PHE A 16 8.21 -35.75 27.23
N LEU A 17 8.80 -34.85 28.02
CA LEU A 17 8.04 -33.98 28.94
C LEU A 17 7.25 -32.87 28.23
N SER A 18 7.71 -32.45 27.05
CA SER A 18 7.09 -31.40 26.26
C SER A 18 6.02 -31.89 25.28
N ARG A 19 5.65 -33.16 25.31
CA ARG A 19 4.52 -33.65 24.49
C ARG A 19 3.22 -33.10 25.04
N PRO A 20 2.41 -32.45 24.19
CA PRO A 20 1.12 -31.95 24.64
C PRO A 20 0.23 -33.12 25.12
N SER A 21 -0.48 -32.92 26.19
CA SER A 21 -1.42 -33.91 26.73
C SER A 21 -2.57 -34.16 25.72
N LYS A 22 -3.22 -35.34 25.81
CA LYS A 22 -4.39 -35.61 24.98
C LYS A 22 -5.47 -34.54 25.12
N GLU A 23 -5.68 -34.05 26.33
CA GLU A 23 -6.63 -32.94 26.60
C GLU A 23 -6.24 -31.62 25.90
N GLN A 24 -4.95 -31.31 25.84
CA GLN A 24 -4.48 -30.12 25.11
C GLN A 24 -4.66 -30.25 23.59
N LEU A 25 -4.42 -31.44 23.03
CA LEU A 25 -4.67 -31.72 21.62
C LEU A 25 -6.16 -31.66 21.28
N GLU A 26 -7.03 -32.22 22.13
CA GLU A 26 -8.48 -32.15 21.94
C GLU A 26 -9.04 -30.73 22.15
N ALA A 27 -8.49 -29.96 23.07
CA ALA A 27 -8.84 -28.55 23.26
C ALA A 27 -8.42 -27.71 22.05
N GLN A 28 -7.23 -27.99 21.51
CA GLN A 28 -6.73 -27.34 20.31
C GLN A 28 -7.57 -27.72 19.07
N GLN A 29 -7.96 -28.98 18.93
CA GLN A 29 -8.85 -29.41 17.86
C GLN A 29 -10.23 -28.76 17.96
N ARG A 30 -10.86 -28.75 19.15
CA ARG A 30 -12.14 -28.04 19.38
C ARG A 30 -12.05 -26.53 19.10
N TYR A 31 -10.93 -25.91 19.39
CA TYR A 31 -10.66 -24.52 19.05
C TYR A 31 -10.61 -24.30 17.53
N TYR A 32 -9.89 -25.14 16.78
CA TYR A 32 -9.84 -25.07 15.31
C TYR A 32 -11.18 -25.38 14.67
N ASP A 33 -11.92 -26.37 15.17
CA ASP A 33 -13.27 -26.72 14.68
C ASP A 33 -14.26 -25.56 14.92
N SER A 34 -14.17 -24.88 16.07
CA SER A 34 -15.02 -23.71 16.35
C SER A 34 -14.69 -22.53 15.42
N ILE A 35 -13.40 -22.31 15.12
CA ILE A 35 -12.97 -21.28 14.17
C ILE A 35 -13.48 -21.60 12.76
N ALA A 36 -13.33 -22.86 12.32
CA ALA A 36 -13.81 -23.29 11.01
C ALA A 36 -15.33 -23.09 10.86
N LEU A 37 -16.09 -23.37 11.92
CA LEU A 37 -17.54 -23.17 11.94
C LEU A 37 -17.95 -21.70 11.88
N VAL A 38 -17.21 -20.83 12.58
CA VAL A 38 -17.40 -19.36 12.52
C VAL A 38 -17.06 -18.84 11.14
N GLN A 39 -15.96 -19.31 10.53
CA GLN A 39 -15.56 -18.93 9.17
C GLN A 39 -16.63 -19.30 8.14
N GLN A 40 -17.13 -20.53 8.21
CA GLN A 40 -18.18 -21.01 7.30
C GLN A 40 -19.47 -20.18 7.44
N ARG A 41 -19.78 -19.73 8.65
CA ARG A 41 -20.94 -18.89 8.93
C ARG A 41 -20.76 -17.45 8.43
N GLU A 42 -19.55 -16.90 8.57
CA GLU A 42 -19.19 -15.56 8.05
C GLU A 42 -19.15 -15.55 6.52
N GLU A 43 -18.59 -16.60 5.89
CA GLU A 43 -18.62 -16.75 4.43
C GLU A 43 -20.04 -16.87 3.89
N ALA A 44 -20.90 -17.63 4.57
CA ALA A 44 -22.31 -17.76 4.22
C ALA A 44 -23.09 -16.44 4.42
N LEU A 45 -22.74 -15.65 5.45
CA LEU A 45 -23.32 -14.31 5.67
C LEU A 45 -22.82 -13.32 4.63
N LYS A 46 -21.52 -13.37 4.29
CA LYS A 46 -20.92 -12.54 3.25
C LYS A 46 -21.50 -12.86 1.88
N ALA A 47 -21.62 -14.15 1.54
CA ALA A 47 -22.27 -14.60 0.30
C ALA A 47 -23.76 -14.18 0.23
N LYS A 48 -24.47 -14.18 1.36
CA LYS A 48 -25.85 -13.66 1.44
C LYS A 48 -25.91 -12.15 1.31
N ALA A 49 -24.96 -11.42 1.90
CA ALA A 49 -24.86 -9.97 1.76
C ALA A 49 -24.49 -9.57 0.33
N ASP A 50 -23.54 -10.28 -0.30
CA ASP A 50 -23.14 -10.06 -1.68
C ASP A 50 -24.28 -10.42 -2.66
N ALA A 51 -25.06 -11.47 -2.37
CA ALA A 51 -26.26 -11.81 -3.12
C ALA A 51 -27.40 -10.79 -2.92
N ALA A 52 -27.55 -10.22 -1.73
CA ALA A 52 -28.51 -9.14 -1.46
C ALA A 52 -28.11 -7.85 -2.19
N LEU A 53 -26.81 -7.49 -2.17
CA LEU A 53 -26.25 -6.37 -2.92
C LEU A 53 -26.33 -6.58 -4.45
N ALA A 54 -26.22 -7.85 -4.92
CA ALA A 54 -26.41 -8.18 -6.33
C ALA A 54 -27.91 -8.05 -6.75
N ASN A 55 -28.84 -8.33 -5.84
CA ASN A 55 -30.28 -8.17 -6.08
C ASN A 55 -30.75 -6.70 -5.92
N GLU A 56 -30.02 -5.86 -5.17
CA GLU A 56 -30.27 -4.41 -5.15
C GLU A 56 -29.70 -3.66 -6.38
N LYS A 57 -28.87 -4.34 -7.20
CA LYS A 57 -28.39 -3.79 -8.48
C LYS A 57 -29.41 -3.80 -9.61
N ASP A 58 -30.66 -4.22 -9.33
CA ASP A 58 -31.73 -4.04 -10.29
C ASP A 58 -32.37 -2.65 -10.17
N VAL A 59 -32.07 -1.85 -11.22
CA VAL A 59 -32.81 -0.63 -11.59
C VAL A 59 -32.55 0.57 -10.67
N GLU A 60 -31.32 1.01 -10.49
CA GLU A 60 -31.08 2.44 -10.57
C GLU A 60 -31.42 2.85 -12.02
N THR A 61 -32.54 3.50 -12.21
CA THR A 61 -32.84 4.23 -13.45
C THR A 61 -31.69 5.24 -13.60
N VAL A 62 -30.69 4.89 -14.42
CA VAL A 62 -29.51 5.71 -14.64
C VAL A 62 -30.01 7.03 -15.16
N ASP A 63 -29.97 8.08 -14.33
CA ASP A 63 -30.44 9.39 -14.69
C ASP A 63 -29.60 9.90 -15.86
N SER A 64 -30.22 9.97 -17.05
CA SER A 64 -29.59 10.47 -18.27
C SER A 64 -29.09 11.91 -18.14
N THR A 65 -29.45 12.61 -17.05
CA THR A 65 -28.95 13.95 -16.71
C THR A 65 -27.69 13.97 -15.86
N SER A 66 -27.16 12.79 -15.47
CA SER A 66 -25.87 12.66 -14.77
C SER A 66 -24.73 13.23 -15.61
N LEU A 67 -23.81 13.96 -14.96
CA LEU A 67 -22.74 14.70 -15.63
C LEU A 67 -21.86 13.81 -16.53
N PHE A 68 -21.55 12.60 -16.09
CA PHE A 68 -20.71 11.64 -16.82
C PHE A 68 -21.52 10.42 -17.31
N PHE A 69 -22.79 10.61 -17.67
CA PHE A 69 -23.69 9.53 -18.08
C PHE A 69 -23.06 8.58 -19.12
N ASN A 70 -22.43 9.12 -20.16
CA ASN A 70 -21.82 8.32 -21.23
C ASN A 70 -20.62 7.48 -20.74
N ALA A 71 -19.95 7.89 -19.69
CA ALA A 71 -18.81 7.19 -19.13
C ALA A 71 -19.19 6.08 -18.13
N ARG A 72 -20.49 5.94 -17.77
CA ARG A 72 -20.98 4.81 -16.94
C ARG A 72 -21.01 3.49 -17.69
N GLN A 73 -21.07 3.54 -19.02
CA GLN A 73 -21.07 2.36 -19.88
C GLN A 73 -19.71 2.25 -20.60
N GLY A 74 -19.07 1.09 -20.49
CA GLY A 74 -17.77 0.86 -21.11
C GLY A 74 -17.26 -0.55 -20.83
N THR A 75 -16.09 -0.85 -21.37
CA THR A 75 -15.36 -2.08 -21.06
C THR A 75 -14.07 -1.70 -20.37
N ASP A 76 -13.79 -2.33 -19.25
CA ASP A 76 -12.51 -2.15 -18.57
C ASP A 76 -11.36 -2.67 -19.43
N SER A 77 -10.31 -1.87 -19.53
CA SER A 77 -9.07 -2.19 -20.22
C SER A 77 -7.89 -1.94 -19.30
N LEU A 78 -6.97 -2.89 -19.25
CA LEU A 78 -5.77 -2.76 -18.47
C LEU A 78 -4.64 -2.15 -19.32
N ILE A 79 -3.95 -1.16 -18.76
CA ILE A 79 -2.88 -0.40 -19.40
C ILE A 79 -1.64 -0.53 -18.53
N THR A 80 -0.54 -1.03 -19.12
CA THR A 80 0.72 -1.16 -18.40
C THR A 80 1.66 -0.02 -18.78
N ILE A 81 2.26 0.61 -17.78
CA ILE A 81 3.40 1.51 -17.88
C ILE A 81 4.55 0.93 -17.06
N GLN A 82 5.79 1.11 -17.51
CA GLN A 82 6.94 0.48 -16.87
C GLN A 82 8.23 1.27 -17.05
N ASN A 83 9.18 0.98 -16.16
CA ASN A 83 10.58 1.37 -16.29
C ASN A 83 11.47 0.13 -15.97
N ASP A 84 12.77 0.33 -15.74
CA ASP A 84 13.70 -0.78 -15.50
C ASP A 84 13.42 -1.51 -14.15
N VAL A 85 12.86 -0.81 -13.14
CA VAL A 85 12.72 -1.34 -11.77
C VAL A 85 11.29 -1.67 -11.36
N ALA A 86 10.28 -1.09 -12.03
CA ALA A 86 8.87 -1.26 -11.68
C ALA A 86 7.98 -1.39 -12.92
N GLU A 87 6.85 -2.08 -12.73
CA GLU A 87 5.75 -2.19 -13.68
C GLU A 87 4.43 -1.88 -12.97
N LEU A 88 3.65 -0.97 -13.54
CA LEU A 88 2.34 -0.60 -13.05
C LEU A 88 1.28 -0.91 -14.09
N THR A 89 0.23 -1.59 -13.68
CA THR A 89 -0.96 -1.78 -14.50
C THR A 89 -2.07 -0.89 -13.96
N LEU A 90 -2.72 -0.15 -14.85
CA LEU A 90 -3.85 0.73 -14.55
C LEU A 90 -5.11 0.18 -15.19
N SER A 91 -6.25 0.39 -14.54
CA SER A 91 -7.59 0.05 -15.05
C SER A 91 -8.28 1.31 -15.58
N THR A 92 -8.88 1.21 -16.75
CA THR A 92 -9.74 2.29 -17.26
C THR A 92 -11.02 2.44 -16.46
N LYS A 93 -11.44 1.40 -15.73
CA LYS A 93 -12.53 1.53 -14.76
C LYS A 93 -11.99 2.23 -13.51
N GLY A 94 -12.55 3.39 -13.18
CA GLY A 94 -12.09 4.23 -12.08
C GLY A 94 -10.85 5.07 -12.40
N GLY A 95 -10.14 4.79 -13.50
CA GLY A 95 -8.89 5.48 -13.84
C GLY A 95 -7.77 5.21 -12.82
N SER A 96 -7.76 4.08 -12.14
CA SER A 96 -6.94 3.79 -10.95
C SER A 96 -5.83 2.77 -11.21
N ILE A 97 -4.87 2.67 -10.28
CA ILE A 97 -3.81 1.66 -10.34
C ILE A 97 -4.39 0.31 -9.94
N PHE A 98 -4.19 -0.70 -10.79
CA PHE A 98 -4.67 -2.06 -10.64
C PHE A 98 -3.61 -3.02 -10.07
N SER A 99 -2.33 -2.80 -10.42
CA SER A 99 -1.23 -3.66 -9.97
C SER A 99 0.08 -2.89 -9.91
N ALA A 100 0.95 -3.26 -8.94
CA ALA A 100 2.31 -2.75 -8.83
C ALA A 100 3.29 -3.91 -8.62
N VAL A 101 4.24 -4.07 -9.55
CA VAL A 101 5.24 -5.14 -9.57
C VAL A 101 6.64 -4.54 -9.48
N LEU A 102 7.49 -5.08 -8.62
CA LEU A 102 8.87 -4.67 -8.39
C LEU A 102 9.81 -5.66 -9.09
N LYS A 103 10.40 -5.27 -10.23
CA LYS A 103 11.16 -6.17 -11.11
C LYS A 103 12.48 -6.67 -10.52
N GLU A 104 13.08 -5.90 -9.61
CA GLU A 104 14.36 -6.24 -8.97
C GLU A 104 14.24 -7.13 -7.74
N TYR A 105 13.02 -7.35 -7.24
CA TYR A 105 12.76 -8.13 -6.03
C TYR A 105 11.94 -9.36 -6.36
N MET A 106 12.33 -10.49 -5.78
CA MET A 106 11.67 -11.78 -6.01
C MET A 106 10.89 -12.22 -4.78
N GLU A 107 9.73 -12.84 -4.99
CA GLU A 107 8.95 -13.49 -3.96
C GLU A 107 9.70 -14.69 -3.36
N GLN A 108 9.08 -15.38 -2.40
CA GLN A 108 9.66 -16.53 -1.70
C GLN A 108 10.10 -17.67 -2.64
N ASP A 109 9.49 -17.81 -3.79
CA ASP A 109 9.83 -18.80 -4.83
C ASP A 109 11.13 -18.47 -5.57
N LYS A 110 11.68 -17.26 -5.40
CA LYS A 110 12.88 -16.72 -6.06
C LYS A 110 12.80 -16.70 -7.59
N LYS A 111 11.59 -16.68 -8.13
CA LYS A 111 11.32 -16.68 -9.58
C LYS A 111 10.32 -15.61 -9.99
N THR A 112 9.30 -15.40 -9.16
CA THR A 112 8.24 -14.43 -9.42
C THR A 112 8.64 -13.07 -8.86
N PRO A 113 8.58 -11.98 -9.64
CA PRO A 113 8.79 -10.63 -9.12
C PRO A 113 7.76 -10.28 -8.03
N VAL A 114 8.22 -9.53 -7.02
CA VAL A 114 7.35 -9.08 -5.93
C VAL A 114 6.20 -8.25 -6.47
N THR A 115 4.98 -8.69 -6.18
CA THR A 115 3.75 -7.98 -6.49
C THR A 115 3.15 -7.41 -5.21
N LEU A 116 3.17 -6.08 -5.06
CA LEU A 116 2.65 -5.43 -3.85
C LEU A 116 1.13 -5.61 -3.71
N PHE A 117 0.44 -5.51 -4.82
CA PHE A 117 -1.01 -5.72 -4.93
C PHE A 117 -1.41 -5.95 -6.38
N THR A 118 -2.56 -6.58 -6.61
CA THR A 118 -3.19 -6.68 -7.94
C THR A 118 -4.70 -6.87 -7.82
N GLY A 119 -5.46 -6.33 -8.78
CA GLY A 119 -6.89 -6.53 -8.88
C GLY A 119 -7.64 -6.05 -7.63
N ASN A 120 -8.36 -6.97 -7.02
CA ASN A 120 -9.19 -6.68 -5.83
C ASN A 120 -8.41 -6.43 -4.53
N ASP A 121 -7.07 -6.54 -4.56
CA ASP A 121 -6.25 -6.21 -3.40
C ASP A 121 -6.18 -4.69 -3.14
N VAL A 122 -6.48 -3.88 -4.15
CA VAL A 122 -6.40 -2.42 -4.08
C VAL A 122 -7.70 -1.80 -4.56
N SER A 123 -8.10 -0.72 -3.93
CA SER A 123 -9.21 0.12 -4.35
C SER A 123 -8.82 1.59 -4.20
N MET A 124 -9.08 2.39 -5.21
CA MET A 124 -8.89 3.84 -5.16
C MET A 124 -10.08 4.52 -5.84
N ASN A 125 -10.67 5.46 -5.17
CA ASN A 125 -11.85 6.18 -5.61
C ASN A 125 -11.67 7.67 -5.32
N PHE A 126 -11.93 8.51 -6.31
CA PHE A 126 -11.94 9.95 -6.16
C PHE A 126 -13.39 10.43 -6.24
N LEU A 127 -13.80 11.26 -5.28
CA LEU A 127 -15.15 11.74 -5.17
C LEU A 127 -15.17 13.23 -5.54
N PHE A 128 -15.86 13.54 -6.63
CA PHE A 128 -16.16 14.89 -7.04
C PHE A 128 -17.64 15.20 -6.76
N TYR A 129 -17.96 16.45 -6.58
CA TYR A 129 -19.30 16.86 -6.21
C TYR A 129 -19.85 17.84 -7.21
N ASN A 130 -21.09 17.65 -7.60
CA ASN A 130 -21.88 18.66 -8.26
C ASN A 130 -23.13 18.98 -7.42
N LYS A 131 -24.03 19.83 -7.93
CA LYS A 131 -25.25 20.24 -7.19
C LYS A 131 -26.27 19.10 -7.03
N LYS A 132 -26.14 18.01 -7.78
CA LYS A 132 -27.15 16.96 -7.90
C LYS A 132 -26.67 15.61 -7.38
N GLU A 133 -25.39 15.31 -7.55
CA GLU A 133 -24.84 13.98 -7.31
C GLU A 133 -23.41 14.03 -6.77
N THR A 134 -23.00 12.98 -6.09
CA THR A 134 -21.60 12.65 -5.79
C THR A 134 -21.08 11.75 -6.90
N ILE A 135 -20.02 12.18 -7.56
CA ILE A 135 -19.39 11.49 -8.68
C ILE A 135 -18.27 10.65 -8.12
N GLN A 136 -18.43 9.34 -8.13
CA GLN A 136 -17.44 8.37 -7.66
C GLN A 136 -16.72 7.79 -8.88
N THR A 137 -15.42 8.02 -9.01
CA THR A 137 -14.66 7.60 -10.21
C THR A 137 -14.72 6.11 -10.47
N LYS A 138 -14.81 5.29 -9.42
CA LYS A 138 -14.93 3.81 -9.53
C LYS A 138 -16.13 3.32 -10.36
N ASP A 139 -17.14 4.18 -10.54
CA ASP A 139 -18.38 3.85 -11.29
C ASP A 139 -18.28 4.16 -12.80
N TYR A 140 -17.17 4.80 -13.22
CA TYR A 140 -17.01 5.31 -14.57
C TYR A 140 -15.84 4.67 -15.31
N TYR A 141 -15.93 4.64 -16.64
CA TYR A 141 -14.88 4.18 -17.54
C TYR A 141 -14.16 5.37 -18.17
N PHE A 142 -12.87 5.44 -17.94
CA PHE A 142 -11.99 6.44 -18.53
C PHE A 142 -11.55 6.00 -19.92
N THR A 143 -11.27 6.96 -20.79
CA THR A 143 -10.66 6.72 -22.10
C THR A 143 -9.21 7.10 -22.10
N THR A 144 -8.34 6.26 -22.67
CA THR A 144 -6.91 6.57 -22.84
C THR A 144 -6.75 7.59 -23.97
N VAL A 145 -6.24 8.77 -23.65
CA VAL A 145 -6.01 9.85 -24.64
C VAL A 145 -4.56 10.01 -25.05
N ASN A 146 -3.62 9.59 -24.20
CA ASN A 146 -2.20 9.56 -24.49
C ASN A 146 -1.52 8.45 -23.72
N ARG A 147 -0.51 7.80 -24.34
CA ARG A 147 0.24 6.72 -23.72
C ARG A 147 1.64 6.64 -24.29
N THR A 148 2.63 6.40 -23.41
CA THR A 148 3.99 5.95 -23.75
C THR A 148 4.32 4.71 -22.92
N ASP A 149 5.55 4.23 -22.95
CA ASP A 149 5.98 3.10 -22.11
C ASP A 149 5.95 3.43 -20.62
N SER A 150 6.15 4.70 -20.24
CA SER A 150 6.22 5.14 -18.84
C SER A 150 5.15 6.14 -18.42
N THR A 151 4.29 6.58 -19.35
CA THR A 151 3.26 7.58 -19.07
C THR A 151 1.90 7.17 -19.62
N VAL A 152 0.83 7.59 -18.97
CA VAL A 152 -0.53 7.47 -19.51
C VAL A 152 -1.40 8.62 -19.03
N THR A 153 -2.27 9.09 -19.91
CA THR A 153 -3.36 10.03 -19.59
C THR A 153 -4.68 9.35 -19.85
N MET A 154 -5.50 9.25 -18.81
CA MET A 154 -6.85 8.70 -18.85
C MET A 154 -7.85 9.82 -18.59
N ARG A 155 -8.88 9.89 -19.42
CA ARG A 155 -9.87 10.97 -19.43
C ARG A 155 -11.26 10.50 -19.05
N LEU A 156 -11.86 11.17 -18.10
CA LEU A 156 -13.28 11.10 -17.78
C LEU A 156 -14.00 12.29 -18.47
N SER A 157 -14.76 12.02 -19.52
CA SER A 157 -15.39 13.07 -20.34
C SER A 157 -16.85 13.25 -19.96
N ALA A 158 -17.23 14.50 -19.66
CA ALA A 158 -18.64 14.91 -19.60
C ALA A 158 -19.15 15.24 -21.03
N ASP A 159 -18.33 15.96 -21.81
CA ASP A 159 -18.52 16.25 -23.22
C ASP A 159 -17.16 16.51 -23.89
N SER A 160 -17.16 16.96 -25.15
CA SER A 160 -15.93 17.21 -25.92
C SER A 160 -15.07 18.37 -25.39
N ALA A 161 -15.66 19.30 -24.62
CA ALA A 161 -14.99 20.48 -24.07
C ALA A 161 -14.77 20.41 -22.56
N SER A 162 -15.44 19.46 -21.87
CA SER A 162 -15.47 19.35 -20.41
C SER A 162 -15.09 17.96 -19.96
N TYR A 163 -13.97 17.84 -19.23
CA TYR A 163 -13.42 16.57 -18.80
C TYR A 163 -12.48 16.71 -17.61
N ILE A 164 -12.16 15.57 -17.01
CA ILE A 164 -11.12 15.41 -15.98
C ILE A 164 -10.09 14.40 -16.51
N ASP A 165 -8.82 14.78 -16.52
CA ASP A 165 -7.70 13.94 -16.90
C ASP A 165 -6.95 13.46 -15.67
N PHE A 166 -6.72 12.13 -15.59
CA PHE A 166 -5.81 11.49 -14.67
C PHE A 166 -4.52 11.17 -15.43
N LYS A 167 -3.41 11.76 -15.01
CA LYS A 167 -2.11 11.59 -15.64
C LYS A 167 -1.16 10.86 -14.72
N TYR A 168 -0.57 9.78 -15.21
CA TYR A 168 0.42 8.99 -14.51
C TYR A 168 1.73 9.02 -15.29
N ALA A 169 2.85 9.24 -14.58
CA ALA A 169 4.18 9.18 -15.14
C ALA A 169 5.15 8.48 -14.20
N LEU A 170 5.70 7.36 -14.63
CA LEU A 170 6.69 6.59 -13.90
C LEU A 170 8.09 7.06 -14.29
N HIS A 171 8.84 7.62 -13.34
CA HIS A 171 10.19 8.14 -13.59
C HIS A 171 11.20 7.02 -13.91
N PRO A 172 12.21 7.29 -14.76
CA PRO A 172 13.26 6.32 -15.07
C PRO A 172 14.02 5.89 -13.81
N ASN A 173 14.27 4.58 -13.67
CA ASN A 173 15.05 3.98 -12.57
C ASN A 173 14.60 4.34 -11.17
N THR A 174 13.33 4.64 -10.97
CA THR A 174 12.75 4.93 -9.65
C THR A 174 11.43 4.19 -9.45
N TYR A 175 10.99 4.14 -8.21
CA TYR A 175 9.70 3.61 -7.78
C TYR A 175 8.65 4.71 -7.58
N LEU A 176 8.97 5.94 -8.03
CA LEU A 176 8.12 7.12 -7.90
C LEU A 176 7.27 7.30 -9.14
N VAL A 177 5.99 7.58 -8.91
CA VAL A 177 4.99 7.86 -9.94
C VAL A 177 4.42 9.24 -9.70
N ASP A 178 4.56 10.15 -10.64
CA ASP A 178 3.78 11.38 -10.64
C ASP A 178 2.33 11.04 -10.97
N PHE A 179 1.43 11.64 -10.25
CA PHE A 179 0.00 11.56 -10.49
C PHE A 179 -0.61 12.96 -10.42
N SER A 180 -1.33 13.35 -11.45
CA SER A 180 -2.06 14.61 -11.44
C SER A 180 -3.49 14.48 -11.91
N ILE A 181 -4.35 15.30 -11.33
CA ILE A 181 -5.75 15.47 -11.74
C ILE A 181 -5.88 16.86 -12.36
N ASP A 182 -6.20 16.89 -13.67
CA ASP A 182 -6.41 18.11 -14.41
C ASP A 182 -7.87 18.22 -14.86
N ALA A 183 -8.52 19.33 -14.52
CA ALA A 183 -9.87 19.64 -14.99
C ALA A 183 -9.83 20.55 -16.20
N LYS A 184 -10.77 20.39 -17.13
CA LYS A 184 -11.02 21.34 -18.20
C LYS A 184 -12.52 21.51 -18.41
N GLY A 185 -12.97 22.77 -18.47
CA GLY A 185 -14.37 23.09 -18.68
C GLY A 185 -15.32 22.61 -17.57
N MET A 186 -14.79 22.39 -16.34
CA MET A 186 -15.54 21.80 -15.24
C MET A 186 -16.03 22.81 -14.21
N ALA A 187 -15.61 24.08 -14.27
CA ALA A 187 -15.93 25.11 -13.29
C ALA A 187 -17.44 25.31 -13.04
N ASP A 188 -18.22 25.27 -14.09
CA ASP A 188 -19.69 25.48 -14.02
C ASP A 188 -20.45 24.15 -13.80
N LYS A 189 -19.78 23.02 -13.94
CA LYS A 189 -20.37 21.68 -13.89
C LYS A 189 -20.21 21.03 -12.52
N LEU A 190 -19.14 21.32 -11.83
CA LEU A 190 -18.91 20.90 -10.44
C LEU A 190 -19.42 21.98 -9.48
N ALA A 191 -19.63 21.64 -8.23
CA ALA A 191 -20.10 22.58 -7.22
C ALA A 191 -19.05 23.67 -6.98
N ALA A 192 -19.42 24.93 -7.12
CA ALA A 192 -18.51 26.07 -6.99
C ALA A 192 -17.86 26.21 -5.60
N SER A 193 -18.43 25.57 -4.58
CA SER A 193 -17.89 25.51 -3.21
C SER A 193 -16.86 24.41 -3.00
N ASN A 194 -16.66 23.54 -3.98
CA ASN A 194 -15.82 22.35 -3.84
C ASN A 194 -14.45 22.57 -4.47
N ASN A 195 -13.55 23.16 -3.69
CA ASN A 195 -12.13 23.32 -4.04
C ASN A 195 -11.31 22.11 -3.54
N TYR A 196 -11.96 20.97 -3.36
CA TYR A 196 -11.33 19.74 -2.87
C TYR A 196 -11.91 18.52 -3.58
N VAL A 197 -11.14 17.46 -3.58
CA VAL A 197 -11.53 16.11 -3.96
C VAL A 197 -11.36 15.20 -2.77
N ASP A 198 -12.37 14.40 -2.45
CA ASP A 198 -12.25 13.36 -1.46
C ASP A 198 -11.70 12.09 -2.10
N ILE A 199 -10.89 11.36 -1.35
CA ILE A 199 -10.15 10.20 -1.82
C ILE A 199 -10.37 9.05 -0.85
N GLU A 200 -10.77 7.92 -1.37
CA GLU A 200 -10.82 6.64 -0.66
C GLU A 200 -9.72 5.74 -1.23
N TRP A 201 -8.78 5.31 -0.39
CA TRP A 201 -7.71 4.40 -0.77
C TRP A 201 -7.66 3.22 0.17
N ALA A 202 -7.73 2.01 -0.35
CA ALA A 202 -7.63 0.78 0.41
C ALA A 202 -6.70 -0.22 -0.27
N GLN A 203 -5.99 -1.02 0.54
CA GLN A 203 -5.08 -2.06 0.06
C GLN A 203 -5.00 -3.20 1.06
N ARG A 204 -5.28 -4.41 0.59
CA ARG A 204 -4.90 -5.62 1.31
C ARG A 204 -3.43 -5.92 1.04
N ALA A 205 -2.60 -5.76 2.07
CA ALA A 205 -1.16 -5.98 1.98
C ALA A 205 -0.86 -7.47 1.91
N ARG A 206 -0.25 -7.94 0.82
CA ARG A 206 0.13 -9.34 0.60
C ARG A 206 1.22 -9.77 1.55
N GLN A 207 1.16 -11.04 1.98
CA GLN A 207 2.28 -11.68 2.67
C GLN A 207 3.39 -11.98 1.66
N ILE A 208 4.54 -11.33 1.82
CA ILE A 208 5.70 -11.49 0.93
C ILE A 208 6.72 -12.44 1.56
N GLU A 209 6.85 -12.43 2.89
CA GLU A 209 7.82 -13.23 3.63
C GLU A 209 7.21 -14.52 4.19
N LYS A 210 8.05 -15.52 4.49
CA LYS A 210 7.58 -16.82 5.01
C LYS A 210 6.98 -16.75 6.41
N GLY A 211 7.47 -15.84 7.24
CA GLY A 211 7.10 -15.75 8.64
C GLY A 211 5.99 -14.72 8.88
N TYR A 212 4.70 -15.13 8.77
CA TYR A 212 3.56 -14.25 9.00
C TYR A 212 3.68 -13.41 10.28
N VAL A 213 3.95 -14.04 11.44
CA VAL A 213 4.01 -13.35 12.73
C VAL A 213 5.07 -12.24 12.74
N TYR A 214 6.22 -12.51 12.12
CA TYR A 214 7.32 -11.55 12.07
C TYR A 214 7.03 -10.41 11.10
N GLU A 215 6.56 -10.72 9.89
CA GLU A 215 6.19 -9.73 8.89
C GLU A 215 5.02 -8.86 9.38
N ASN A 216 3.98 -9.48 9.98
CA ASN A 216 2.84 -8.78 10.53
C ASN A 216 3.23 -7.75 11.60
N ARG A 217 4.17 -8.09 12.50
CA ARG A 217 4.67 -7.18 13.54
C ARG A 217 5.39 -5.95 12.98
N LEU A 218 5.98 -6.06 11.80
CA LEU A 218 6.73 -4.99 11.13
C LEU A 218 5.91 -4.27 10.05
N SER A 219 4.65 -4.66 9.88
CA SER A 219 3.70 -4.07 8.92
C SER A 219 2.73 -3.15 9.63
N GLU A 220 2.73 -1.87 9.25
CA GLU A 220 1.96 -0.83 9.91
C GLU A 220 1.51 0.26 8.92
N LEU A 221 0.38 0.90 9.19
CA LEU A 221 -0.02 2.10 8.50
C LEU A 221 0.72 3.28 9.15
N THR A 222 1.59 3.92 8.39
CA THR A 222 2.41 5.06 8.85
C THR A 222 1.99 6.30 8.10
N TYR A 223 2.03 7.46 8.74
CA TYR A 223 1.73 8.75 8.11
C TYR A 223 2.64 9.85 8.63
N LYS A 224 2.81 10.91 7.84
CA LYS A 224 3.60 12.09 8.21
C LYS A 224 2.70 13.31 8.28
N MET A 225 2.76 14.00 9.41
CA MET A 225 2.06 15.27 9.61
C MET A 225 2.86 16.40 8.98
N LEU A 226 2.17 17.32 8.32
CA LEU A 226 2.75 18.50 7.67
C LEU A 226 3.56 19.32 8.71
N GLY A 227 4.82 19.57 8.40
CA GLY A 227 5.71 20.33 9.28
C GLY A 227 6.06 19.63 10.61
N ASN A 228 5.71 18.36 10.79
CA ASN A 228 5.92 17.59 12.01
C ASN A 228 6.50 16.19 11.73
N GLY A 229 6.50 15.33 12.74
CA GLY A 229 7.02 13.96 12.66
C GLY A 229 6.08 12.98 11.99
N THR A 230 6.50 11.72 11.98
CA THR A 230 5.69 10.57 11.58
C THR A 230 5.03 9.93 12.79
N ASP A 231 3.83 9.37 12.59
CA ASP A 231 3.12 8.54 13.54
C ASP A 231 2.55 7.31 12.81
N TYR A 232 2.02 6.34 13.51
CA TYR A 232 1.56 5.08 12.94
C TYR A 232 0.38 4.48 13.72
N LEU A 233 -0.40 3.62 13.05
CA LEU A 233 -1.38 2.76 13.68
C LEU A 233 -0.71 1.47 14.18
N SER A 234 -1.27 0.89 15.25
CA SER A 234 -0.73 -0.32 15.87
C SER A 234 -0.56 -1.47 14.87
N ALA A 235 0.64 -2.06 14.83
CA ALA A 235 0.90 -3.26 14.03
C ALA A 235 0.31 -4.55 14.65
N ASN A 236 -0.05 -4.55 15.95
CA ASN A 236 -0.37 -5.76 16.69
C ASN A 236 -1.87 -5.96 16.98
N LYS A 237 -2.72 -5.06 16.55
CA LYS A 237 -4.18 -5.10 16.72
C LYS A 237 -4.86 -4.32 15.61
N ASP A 238 -6.14 -4.53 15.43
CA ASP A 238 -6.97 -3.64 14.65
C ASP A 238 -6.93 -2.25 15.29
N ASP A 239 -6.72 -1.23 14.45
CA ASP A 239 -6.58 0.14 14.91
C ASP A 239 -7.19 1.11 13.91
N GLU A 240 -7.79 2.19 14.42
CA GLU A 240 -8.47 3.20 13.63
C GLU A 240 -8.17 4.56 14.25
N LYS A 241 -7.95 5.58 13.40
CA LYS A 241 -7.64 6.93 13.86
C LYS A 241 -8.18 7.99 12.91
N GLU A 242 -8.89 8.96 13.44
CA GLU A 242 -9.13 10.23 12.78
C GLU A 242 -7.97 11.17 13.09
N VAL A 243 -7.34 11.72 12.05
CA VAL A 243 -6.18 12.61 12.18
C VAL A 243 -6.61 14.01 11.81
N PRO A 244 -6.71 14.93 12.80
CA PRO A 244 -7.14 16.30 12.54
C PRO A 244 -6.06 17.17 11.89
N GLU A 245 -4.79 16.75 12.02
CA GLU A 245 -3.66 17.42 11.40
C GLU A 245 -3.61 17.19 9.90
N ARG A 246 -3.03 18.13 9.17
CA ARG A 246 -2.73 17.96 7.75
C ARG A 246 -1.58 17.00 7.56
N LEU A 247 -1.65 16.15 6.53
CA LEU A 247 -0.65 15.13 6.28
C LEU A 247 0.10 15.40 4.97
N ASP A 248 1.41 15.16 4.97
CA ASP A 248 2.24 15.13 3.75
C ASP A 248 2.02 13.83 2.98
N TRP A 249 1.97 12.69 3.69
CA TRP A 249 1.80 11.39 3.07
C TRP A 249 1.24 10.33 4.02
N ILE A 250 0.69 9.28 3.41
CA ILE A 250 0.19 8.08 4.07
C ILE A 250 0.88 6.87 3.43
N ALA A 251 1.35 5.92 4.23
CA ALA A 251 2.05 4.73 3.79
C ALA A 251 1.41 3.45 4.33
N PHE A 252 1.05 2.54 3.45
CA PHE A 252 0.71 1.15 3.74
C PHE A 252 2.00 0.34 3.67
N LYS A 253 2.59 0.09 4.83
CA LYS A 253 3.92 -0.46 4.95
C LYS A 253 3.87 -1.94 5.30
N ASN A 254 4.60 -2.75 4.54
CA ASN A 254 5.04 -4.09 4.91
C ASN A 254 6.47 -4.05 5.46
N GLN A 255 7.00 -5.21 5.88
CA GLN A 255 8.35 -5.30 6.43
C GLN A 255 9.41 -4.64 5.53
N PHE A 256 9.42 -4.95 4.23
CA PHE A 256 10.46 -4.51 3.30
C PHE A 256 9.97 -3.59 2.20
N PHE A 257 8.68 -3.43 2.03
CA PHE A 257 8.08 -2.65 0.95
C PHE A 257 6.97 -1.73 1.47
N SER A 258 6.72 -0.66 0.74
CA SER A 258 5.62 0.25 1.04
C SER A 258 4.91 0.72 -0.22
N SER A 259 3.60 0.90 -0.09
CA SER A 259 2.79 1.72 -0.97
C SER A 259 2.58 3.05 -0.26
N VAL A 260 3.05 4.14 -0.84
CA VAL A 260 2.94 5.48 -0.25
C VAL A 260 2.18 6.39 -1.17
N PHE A 261 1.22 7.13 -0.62
CA PHE A 261 0.51 8.18 -1.32
C PHE A 261 0.88 9.54 -0.71
N ILE A 262 1.32 10.47 -1.54
CA ILE A 262 1.96 11.72 -1.16
C ILE A 262 1.17 12.86 -1.82
N ALA A 263 0.77 13.87 -1.04
CA ALA A 263 0.23 15.11 -1.56
C ALA A 263 1.35 16.10 -1.87
N ASP A 264 1.19 16.89 -2.92
CA ASP A 264 2.06 18.04 -3.15
C ASP A 264 1.72 19.21 -2.21
N ALA A 265 0.41 19.42 -1.98
CA ALA A 265 -0.07 20.36 -0.98
C ALA A 265 -0.16 19.68 0.41
N ASP A 266 -1.24 18.98 0.66
CA ASP A 266 -1.48 18.18 1.88
C ASP A 266 -2.74 17.33 1.74
N PHE A 267 -2.93 16.38 2.68
CA PHE A 267 -4.18 15.70 2.92
C PHE A 267 -4.84 16.24 4.19
N GLU A 268 -6.12 16.48 4.12
CA GLU A 268 -6.98 16.94 5.22
C GLU A 268 -8.08 15.90 5.54
N LYS A 269 -8.75 16.08 6.68
CA LYS A 269 -9.90 15.26 7.10
C LYS A 269 -9.62 13.76 7.01
N THR A 270 -8.44 13.37 7.48
CA THR A 270 -7.95 12.02 7.26
C THR A 270 -8.49 11.05 8.29
N LYS A 271 -9.06 9.94 7.82
CA LYS A 271 -9.42 8.77 8.60
C LYS A 271 -8.62 7.57 8.13
N LEU A 272 -7.93 6.92 9.07
CA LEU A 272 -7.02 5.80 8.82
C LEU A 272 -7.50 4.55 9.53
N VAL A 273 -7.45 3.40 8.85
CA VAL A 273 -7.84 2.11 9.42
C VAL A 273 -6.80 1.06 9.05
N SER A 274 -6.41 0.24 10.02
CA SER A 274 -5.54 -0.91 9.85
C SER A 274 -6.17 -2.12 10.53
N LYS A 275 -6.52 -3.15 9.76
CA LYS A 275 -7.06 -4.41 10.27
C LYS A 275 -6.06 -5.54 10.05
N MET A 276 -6.00 -6.45 11.01
CA MET A 276 -5.17 -7.64 10.89
C MET A 276 -5.84 -8.66 9.97
N GLU A 277 -5.07 -9.24 9.08
CA GLU A 277 -5.49 -10.40 8.31
C GLU A 277 -5.10 -11.70 9.03
N ARG A 278 -5.76 -12.80 8.69
CA ARG A 278 -5.50 -14.10 9.32
C ARG A 278 -4.24 -14.74 8.75
N GLU A 279 -3.47 -15.40 9.60
CA GLU A 279 -2.36 -16.27 9.14
C GLU A 279 -2.87 -17.33 8.16
N GLY A 280 -2.17 -17.49 7.04
CA GLY A 280 -2.54 -18.41 5.97
C GLY A 280 -3.54 -17.84 4.94
N SER A 281 -4.05 -16.61 5.11
CA SER A 281 -4.89 -15.94 4.10
C SER A 281 -4.12 -15.49 2.85
N GLY A 282 -2.78 -15.44 2.93
CA GLY A 282 -1.92 -14.82 1.92
C GLY A 282 -1.77 -13.31 2.07
N TYR A 283 -2.37 -12.72 3.10
CA TYR A 283 -2.33 -11.30 3.41
C TYR A 283 -1.87 -11.04 4.85
N ILE A 284 -1.38 -9.83 5.10
CA ILE A 284 -0.88 -9.40 6.41
C ILE A 284 -1.87 -8.43 7.05
N LYS A 285 -2.30 -7.44 6.29
CA LYS A 285 -3.15 -6.33 6.73
C LYS A 285 -4.18 -5.97 5.67
N ASP A 286 -5.28 -5.41 6.14
CA ASP A 286 -6.24 -4.67 5.33
C ASP A 286 -6.17 -3.20 5.77
N TYR A 287 -5.61 -2.36 4.91
CA TYR A 287 -5.42 -0.93 5.15
C TYR A 287 -6.45 -0.13 4.39
N SER A 288 -6.96 0.93 5.02
CA SER A 288 -7.73 1.96 4.31
C SER A 288 -7.45 3.35 4.85
N ALA A 289 -7.57 4.32 3.96
CA ALA A 289 -7.43 5.73 4.24
C ALA A 289 -8.50 6.51 3.47
N GLU A 290 -9.22 7.35 4.17
CA GLU A 290 -10.12 8.36 3.62
C GLU A 290 -9.49 9.73 3.87
N MET A 291 -9.41 10.59 2.85
CA MET A 291 -8.76 11.90 2.96
C MET A 291 -9.31 12.85 1.92
N SER A 292 -9.04 14.13 2.09
CA SER A 292 -9.36 15.18 1.11
C SER A 292 -8.08 15.93 0.72
N THR A 293 -8.00 16.41 -0.52
CA THR A 293 -6.93 17.33 -0.94
C THR A 293 -7.50 18.45 -1.81
N SER A 294 -6.75 19.52 -2.00
CA SER A 294 -7.17 20.67 -2.81
C SER A 294 -7.36 20.26 -4.27
N PHE A 295 -8.41 20.78 -4.90
CA PHE A 295 -8.72 20.55 -6.30
C PHE A 295 -9.23 21.85 -6.95
N ASP A 296 -8.70 22.17 -8.13
CA ASP A 296 -9.14 23.35 -8.90
C ASP A 296 -10.03 22.93 -10.09
N PRO A 297 -11.38 23.07 -9.98
CA PRO A 297 -12.29 22.75 -11.06
C PRO A 297 -12.17 23.68 -12.27
N THR A 298 -11.48 24.84 -12.13
CA THR A 298 -11.25 25.76 -13.25
C THR A 298 -10.13 25.28 -14.18
N GLY A 299 -9.29 24.35 -13.71
CA GLY A 299 -8.18 23.78 -14.46
C GLY A 299 -7.00 24.72 -14.65
N LYS A 300 -6.89 25.79 -13.84
CA LYS A 300 -5.72 26.68 -13.86
C LYS A 300 -4.51 26.05 -13.18
N GLN A 301 -4.77 25.21 -12.19
CA GLN A 301 -3.74 24.49 -11.46
C GLN A 301 -4.11 23.01 -11.37
N PRO A 302 -3.22 22.10 -11.79
CA PRO A 302 -3.41 20.68 -11.58
C PRO A 302 -3.31 20.33 -10.09
N THR A 303 -4.08 19.35 -9.64
CA THR A 303 -3.90 18.74 -8.33
C THR A 303 -2.78 17.72 -8.45
N GLN A 304 -1.60 18.05 -7.93
CA GLN A 304 -0.41 17.22 -8.04
C GLN A 304 -0.29 16.31 -6.81
N MET A 305 -0.01 15.03 -7.05
CA MET A 305 0.22 14.00 -6.04
C MET A 305 1.29 13.04 -6.54
N PHE A 306 1.75 12.14 -5.66
CA PHE A 306 2.74 11.14 -6.04
C PHE A 306 2.41 9.81 -5.39
N PHE A 307 2.77 8.72 -6.07
CA PHE A 307 2.85 7.41 -5.45
C PHE A 307 4.29 6.94 -5.38
N TYR A 308 4.60 6.23 -4.32
CA TYR A 308 5.81 5.45 -4.23
C TYR A 308 5.43 3.99 -3.99
N PHE A 309 5.83 3.09 -4.89
CA PHE A 309 5.65 1.65 -4.75
C PHE A 309 7.02 1.00 -4.79
N GLY A 310 7.59 0.71 -3.63
CA GLY A 310 8.99 0.28 -3.64
C GLY A 310 9.51 -0.20 -2.30
N PRO A 311 10.84 -0.51 -2.25
CA PRO A 311 11.49 -1.06 -1.08
C PRO A 311 11.66 -0.01 0.03
N ASN A 312 11.57 -0.47 1.29
CA ASN A 312 11.91 0.31 2.48
C ASN A 312 13.45 0.41 2.62
N HIS A 313 14.12 0.88 1.57
CA HIS A 313 15.56 1.02 1.55
C HIS A 313 15.96 2.47 1.86
N TYR A 314 16.70 2.68 2.95
CA TYR A 314 16.99 4.00 3.49
C TYR A 314 17.59 4.98 2.46
N LYS A 315 18.57 4.53 1.66
CA LYS A 315 19.23 5.39 0.66
C LYS A 315 18.30 5.73 -0.49
N THR A 316 17.51 4.78 -0.97
CA THR A 316 16.51 5.00 -2.03
C THR A 316 15.49 6.04 -1.58
N LEU A 317 14.93 5.89 -0.38
CA LEU A 317 13.95 6.82 0.18
C LEU A 317 14.55 8.21 0.45
N THR A 318 15.80 8.28 0.94
CA THR A 318 16.51 9.56 1.14
C THR A 318 16.82 10.27 -0.19
N ALA A 319 17.04 9.51 -1.26
CA ALA A 319 17.35 10.10 -2.57
C ALA A 319 16.16 10.85 -3.18
N LEU A 320 14.92 10.53 -2.79
CA LEU A 320 13.71 11.21 -3.25
C LEU A 320 13.60 12.65 -2.77
N ASP A 321 14.31 13.00 -1.69
CA ASP A 321 14.36 14.37 -1.15
C ASP A 321 15.42 15.25 -1.81
N LYS A 322 16.25 14.70 -2.74
CA LYS A 322 17.30 15.50 -3.39
C LYS A 322 16.69 16.53 -4.34
N GLY A 323 17.07 17.79 -4.14
CA GLY A 323 16.59 18.91 -4.95
C GLY A 323 15.19 19.40 -4.63
N ARG A 324 14.58 18.90 -3.55
CA ARG A 324 13.29 19.39 -3.04
C ARG A 324 13.52 20.43 -1.94
N ASP A 325 12.78 21.51 -2.02
CA ASP A 325 12.75 22.53 -0.97
C ASP A 325 12.02 21.98 0.27
N GLU A 326 10.87 21.36 0.06
CA GLU A 326 10.12 20.64 1.09
C GLU A 326 10.38 19.13 0.98
N LYS A 327 10.93 18.56 2.06
CA LYS A 327 11.33 17.16 2.11
C LYS A 327 10.19 16.28 2.57
N TRP A 328 9.95 15.23 1.81
CA TRP A 328 8.99 14.19 2.21
C TRP A 328 9.47 13.37 3.41
N GLU A 329 10.79 13.18 3.56
CA GLU A 329 11.40 12.38 4.63
C GLU A 329 10.86 10.93 4.67
N LEU A 330 10.61 10.31 3.51
CA LEU A 330 10.15 8.93 3.42
C LEU A 330 11.12 7.92 4.06
N ASN A 331 12.38 8.29 4.24
CA ASN A 331 13.38 7.51 4.98
C ASN A 331 12.98 7.25 6.44
N ARG A 332 12.01 7.98 7.00
CA ARG A 332 11.41 7.72 8.32
C ARG A 332 10.60 6.42 8.37
N LEU A 333 10.19 5.86 7.22
CA LEU A 333 9.61 4.51 7.12
C LEU A 333 10.57 3.41 7.57
N VAL A 334 11.89 3.69 7.50
CA VAL A 334 12.93 2.76 7.97
C VAL A 334 13.25 3.05 9.43
N TYR A 335 12.84 2.14 10.32
CA TYR A 335 13.15 2.28 11.74
C TYR A 335 14.62 1.99 12.02
N LEU A 336 15.39 3.01 12.34
CA LEU A 336 16.83 2.92 12.63
C LEU A 336 17.15 2.87 14.14
N GLY A 337 16.15 2.70 15.00
CA GLY A 337 16.33 2.66 16.45
C GLY A 337 16.41 4.05 17.13
N TRP A 338 16.81 4.07 18.40
CA TRP A 338 16.94 5.27 19.21
C TRP A 338 17.95 6.27 18.64
N PRO A 339 17.91 7.57 18.99
CA PRO A 339 18.73 8.59 18.35
C PRO A 339 20.22 8.27 18.29
N LEU A 340 20.80 7.71 19.37
CA LEU A 340 22.20 7.31 19.41
C LEU A 340 22.48 6.12 18.47
N ILE A 341 21.63 5.10 18.52
CA ILE A 341 21.73 3.92 17.67
C ILE A 341 21.48 4.29 16.21
N ARG A 342 20.53 5.20 15.96
CA ARG A 342 20.24 5.74 14.63
C ARG A 342 21.47 6.42 14.02
N TRP A 343 22.23 7.19 14.82
CA TRP A 343 23.46 7.83 14.36
C TRP A 343 24.50 6.80 13.94
N VAL A 344 24.74 5.76 14.76
CA VAL A 344 25.65 4.65 14.45
C VAL A 344 25.17 3.90 13.21
N ASN A 345 23.89 3.55 13.13
CA ASN A 345 23.34 2.83 12.00
C ASN A 345 23.46 3.62 10.70
N LYS A 346 23.18 4.91 10.73
CA LYS A 346 23.26 5.80 9.54
C LYS A 346 24.68 5.97 9.01
N TRP A 347 25.66 6.15 9.91
CA TRP A 347 27.02 6.49 9.51
C TRP A 347 27.92 5.27 9.36
N PHE A 348 27.66 4.23 10.10
CA PHE A 348 28.53 3.06 10.16
C PHE A 348 27.85 1.82 9.53
N THR A 349 26.74 1.36 10.11
CA THR A 349 26.11 0.08 9.74
C THR A 349 25.69 0.05 8.28
N ILE A 350 24.92 1.02 7.82
CA ILE A 350 24.41 1.06 6.43
C ILE A 350 25.55 1.12 5.42
N ASN A 351 26.56 1.95 5.69
CA ASN A 351 27.67 2.11 4.74
C ASN A 351 28.57 0.88 4.66
N ILE A 352 28.83 0.19 5.79
CA ILE A 352 29.60 -1.04 5.80
C ILE A 352 28.82 -2.16 5.12
N PHE A 353 27.53 -2.28 5.44
CA PHE A 353 26.68 -3.29 4.83
C PHE A 353 26.61 -3.16 3.31
N ASP A 354 26.38 -1.94 2.81
CA ASP A 354 26.34 -1.66 1.37
C ASP A 354 27.71 -1.91 0.70
N TRP A 355 28.81 -1.55 1.37
CA TRP A 355 30.14 -1.80 0.87
C TRP A 355 30.43 -3.30 0.74
N LEU A 356 30.10 -4.10 1.77
CA LEU A 356 30.24 -5.56 1.72
C LEU A 356 29.31 -6.21 0.67
N SER A 357 28.07 -5.70 0.53
CA SER A 357 27.13 -6.18 -0.47
C SER A 357 27.61 -5.89 -1.89
N GLY A 358 28.30 -4.77 -2.10
CA GLY A 358 28.89 -4.38 -3.37
C GLY A 358 30.00 -5.34 -3.88
N TRP A 359 30.51 -6.22 -3.02
CA TRP A 359 31.46 -7.27 -3.40
C TRP A 359 30.81 -8.52 -4.01
N GLY A 360 29.49 -8.51 -4.20
CA GLY A 360 28.74 -9.66 -4.72
C GLY A 360 28.64 -10.85 -3.76
N LEU A 361 28.92 -10.63 -2.47
CA LEU A 361 28.78 -11.64 -1.44
C LEU A 361 27.30 -11.92 -1.14
N SER A 362 26.95 -13.17 -0.83
CA SER A 362 25.59 -13.46 -0.41
C SER A 362 25.25 -12.70 0.88
N MET A 363 24.00 -12.25 1.03
CA MET A 363 23.53 -11.48 2.21
C MET A 363 23.81 -12.21 3.53
N GLY A 364 23.80 -13.54 3.54
CA GLY A 364 24.19 -14.35 4.70
C GLY A 364 25.65 -14.14 5.11
N ILE A 365 26.58 -14.13 4.15
CA ILE A 365 28.01 -13.88 4.41
C ILE A 365 28.22 -12.44 4.87
N VAL A 366 27.56 -11.48 4.24
CA VAL A 366 27.62 -10.07 4.64
C VAL A 366 27.15 -9.89 6.08
N SER A 367 26.03 -10.51 6.47
CA SER A 367 25.49 -10.44 7.82
C SER A 367 26.43 -11.08 8.86
N VAL A 368 26.98 -12.25 8.57
CA VAL A 368 27.94 -12.94 9.47
C VAL A 368 29.22 -12.11 9.60
N SER A 369 29.79 -11.61 8.51
CA SER A 369 30.98 -10.76 8.53
C SER A 369 30.77 -9.48 9.33
N TYR A 370 29.60 -8.85 9.19
CA TYR A 370 29.22 -7.68 9.97
C TYR A 370 29.14 -8.01 11.47
N THR A 371 28.54 -9.13 11.85
CA THR A 371 28.40 -9.57 13.24
C THR A 371 29.79 -9.81 13.87
N HIS A 372 30.70 -10.42 13.13
CA HIS A 372 32.09 -10.63 13.60
C HIS A 372 32.90 -9.35 13.70
N LEU A 373 32.65 -8.36 12.83
CA LEU A 373 33.30 -7.04 12.90
C LEU A 373 32.81 -6.20 14.09
N THR A 374 31.59 -6.40 14.55
CA THR A 374 30.95 -5.57 15.59
C THR A 374 30.95 -6.21 16.98
N LEU A 375 31.15 -7.51 17.09
CA LEU A 375 31.31 -8.16 18.39
C LEU A 375 32.77 -8.04 18.85
N PRO A 376 33.04 -7.57 20.10
CA PRO A 376 34.36 -7.64 20.66
C PRO A 376 34.78 -9.12 20.77
N THR A 377 35.85 -9.47 20.12
CA THR A 377 36.53 -10.77 20.32
C THR A 377 37.11 -10.79 21.73
N ASN A 378 36.36 -11.36 22.68
CA ASN A 378 36.92 -11.81 23.95
C ASN A 378 37.44 -13.25 23.83
#